data_5556a09fcd8f354bf4e67a00b6b2de5d
#
_entry.id   5556a09fcd8f354bf4e67a00b6b2de5d
#
_cell.length_a   1.000
_cell.length_b   1.000
_cell.length_c   1.000
_cell.angle_alpha   90.00
_cell.angle_beta   90.00
_cell.angle_gamma   90.00
#
_symmetry.space_group_name_H-M   'P 1'
#
loop_
_entity.id
_entity.type
_entity.pdbx_description
1 polymer ?
#
loop_
_entity_poly.entity_id
_entity_poly.type
_entity_poly.pdbx_seq_one_letter_code
_entity_poly.pdbx_strand_id
1 'polypeptide(L)'
;DNRFKILKADRLGRHRLFIDGNEIQLDIQGDAFPLNVAAAWYIARYLGISAAEIIEKLHSFSPTPGRMQQIIIRNVHFIHDAYNANPQSMKSALKAFSKMKSASNKILVLADMLELGSSSEIFHSELIPFIKDSGAHTVFLIGKNMSSLHSHLSKAITNIYTGQDVDSLKNKFLETIQTNDIILLKGSNSFHLDKLLNIFRE
;
A
#
# COMPACT_ATOMS: atom_id res chain seq x y z
N ASP A 1 -15.05 21.93 14.08
CA ASP A 1 -15.90 22.09 12.90
C ASP A 1 -16.44 20.71 12.49
N ASN A 2 -17.76 20.52 12.58
CA ASN A 2 -18.39 19.21 12.35
C ASN A 2 -18.59 18.87 10.84
N ARG A 3 -17.97 19.63 9.94
CA ARG A 3 -18.19 19.51 8.50
C ARG A 3 -17.40 18.38 7.84
N PHE A 4 -16.33 17.89 8.47
CA PHE A 4 -15.52 16.79 7.95
C PHE A 4 -15.12 15.83 9.06
N LYS A 5 -15.35 14.52 8.85
CA LYS A 5 -14.90 13.44 9.73
C LYS A 5 -14.48 12.24 8.93
N ILE A 6 -13.37 11.62 9.29
CA ILE A 6 -12.97 10.30 8.81
C ILE A 6 -13.60 9.29 9.77
N LEU A 7 -14.47 8.44 9.23
CA LEU A 7 -15.11 7.37 9.99
C LEU A 7 -14.25 6.11 9.98
N LYS A 8 -14.62 5.12 10.79
CA LYS A 8 -13.86 3.88 10.90
C LYS A 8 -13.74 3.16 9.56
N ALA A 9 -12.50 2.74 9.22
CA ALA A 9 -12.25 1.94 8.04
C ALA A 9 -12.91 0.54 8.14
N ASP A 10 -13.29 -0.02 7.00
CA ASP A 10 -13.77 -1.39 6.90
C ASP A 10 -12.64 -2.43 7.03
N ARG A 11 -12.97 -3.72 6.83
CA ARG A 11 -11.99 -4.84 6.93
C ARG A 11 -10.87 -4.77 5.89
N LEU A 12 -11.10 -4.06 4.79
CA LEU A 12 -10.14 -3.87 3.70
C LEU A 12 -9.35 -2.56 3.84
N GLY A 13 -9.54 -1.80 4.92
CA GLY A 13 -8.88 -0.50 5.12
C GLY A 13 -9.47 0.64 4.29
N ARG A 14 -10.71 0.48 3.79
CA ARG A 14 -11.42 1.52 3.05
C ARG A 14 -12.16 2.43 4.03
N HIS A 15 -11.95 3.72 3.91
CA HIS A 15 -12.56 4.70 4.81
C HIS A 15 -13.95 5.13 4.35
N ARG A 16 -14.77 5.48 5.33
CA ARG A 16 -16.01 6.20 5.15
C ARG A 16 -15.80 7.63 5.63
N LEU A 17 -16.30 8.59 4.86
CA LEU A 17 -16.21 10.01 5.19
C LEU A 17 -17.57 10.57 5.49
N PHE A 18 -17.60 11.53 6.42
CA PHE A 18 -18.71 12.47 6.57
C PHE A 18 -18.21 13.85 6.16
N ILE A 19 -18.84 14.49 5.16
CA ILE A 19 -18.46 15.80 4.65
C ILE A 19 -19.69 16.60 4.23
N ASP A 20 -19.85 17.81 4.78
CA ASP A 20 -20.96 18.72 4.53
C ASP A 20 -22.34 18.04 4.54
N GLY A 21 -22.61 17.19 5.52
CA GLY A 21 -23.89 16.47 5.67
C GLY A 21 -24.02 15.18 4.83
N ASN A 22 -23.00 14.83 4.03
CA ASN A 22 -23.01 13.61 3.21
C ASN A 22 -22.11 12.55 3.80
N GLU A 23 -22.55 11.31 3.81
CA GLU A 23 -21.74 10.14 4.14
C GLU A 23 -21.30 9.45 2.85
N ILE A 24 -19.99 9.29 2.65
CA ILE A 24 -19.39 8.78 1.43
C ILE A 24 -18.50 7.58 1.75
N GLN A 25 -18.79 6.43 1.16
CA GLN A 25 -17.91 5.27 1.19
C GLN A 25 -16.83 5.44 0.12
N LEU A 26 -15.57 5.33 0.51
CA LEU A 26 -14.46 5.31 -0.44
C LEU A 26 -14.08 3.86 -0.78
N ASP A 27 -14.03 3.53 -2.07
CA ASP A 27 -13.57 2.23 -2.54
C ASP A 27 -12.03 2.16 -2.68
N ILE A 28 -11.33 3.02 -1.95
CA ILE A 28 -9.89 3.18 -1.98
C ILE A 28 -9.33 3.00 -0.57
N GLN A 29 -8.19 2.33 -0.48
CA GLN A 29 -7.46 2.14 0.77
C GLN A 29 -6.42 3.23 1.01
N GLY A 30 -6.03 3.40 2.27
CA GLY A 30 -4.93 4.26 2.69
C GLY A 30 -5.37 5.53 3.39
N ASP A 31 -4.66 5.85 4.47
CA ASP A 31 -4.99 6.94 5.40
C ASP A 31 -4.87 8.35 4.76
N ALA A 32 -4.19 8.48 3.63
CA ALA A 32 -4.06 9.76 2.91
C ALA A 32 -5.25 10.09 2.00
N PHE A 33 -5.98 9.08 1.50
CA PHE A 33 -7.09 9.29 0.57
C PHE A 33 -8.23 10.13 1.15
N PRO A 34 -8.66 9.94 2.39
CA PRO A 34 -9.71 10.77 2.99
C PRO A 34 -9.43 12.27 2.91
N LEU A 35 -8.19 12.67 3.18
CA LEU A 35 -7.78 14.08 3.10
C LEU A 35 -7.73 14.60 1.67
N ASN A 36 -7.27 13.78 0.72
CA ASN A 36 -7.26 14.13 -0.70
C ASN A 36 -8.69 14.31 -1.23
N VAL A 37 -9.62 13.43 -0.84
CA VAL A 37 -11.04 13.55 -1.19
C VAL A 37 -11.63 14.82 -0.59
N ALA A 38 -11.33 15.15 0.68
CA ALA A 38 -11.81 16.37 1.30
C ALA A 38 -11.29 17.62 0.57
N ALA A 39 -10.02 17.65 0.20
CA ALA A 39 -9.45 18.74 -0.58
C ALA A 39 -10.14 18.90 -1.95
N ALA A 40 -10.31 17.78 -2.67
CA ALA A 40 -11.01 17.77 -3.95
C ALA A 40 -12.47 18.20 -3.81
N TRP A 41 -13.17 17.75 -2.76
CA TRP A 41 -14.54 18.14 -2.45
C TRP A 41 -14.67 19.65 -2.30
N TYR A 42 -13.88 20.28 -1.43
CA TYR A 42 -13.99 21.72 -1.17
C TYR A 42 -13.62 22.56 -2.39
N ILE A 43 -12.63 22.13 -3.19
CA ILE A 43 -12.29 22.80 -4.45
C ILE A 43 -13.47 22.69 -5.44
N ALA A 44 -14.02 21.51 -5.63
CA ALA A 44 -15.15 21.29 -6.54
C ALA A 44 -16.38 22.08 -6.10
N ARG A 45 -16.70 22.11 -4.82
CA ARG A 45 -17.79 22.92 -4.26
C ARG A 45 -17.56 24.41 -4.47
N TYR A 46 -16.33 24.89 -4.30
CA TYR A 46 -15.94 26.28 -4.59
C TYR A 46 -16.14 26.64 -6.07
N LEU A 47 -15.90 25.71 -6.98
CA LEU A 47 -16.13 25.87 -8.42
C LEU A 47 -17.60 25.69 -8.83
N GLY A 48 -18.52 25.52 -7.88
CA GLY A 48 -19.95 25.44 -8.13
C GLY A 48 -20.48 24.03 -8.49
N ILE A 49 -19.64 22.98 -8.41
CA ILE A 49 -20.07 21.60 -8.67
C ILE A 49 -20.96 21.13 -7.52
N SER A 50 -22.08 20.51 -7.82
CA SER A 50 -23.03 20.04 -6.80
C SER A 50 -22.45 18.85 -6.00
N ALA A 51 -22.94 18.67 -4.77
CA ALA A 51 -22.55 17.52 -3.95
C ALA A 51 -22.89 16.18 -4.61
N ALA A 52 -24.03 16.10 -5.29
CA ALA A 52 -24.47 14.90 -5.98
C ALA A 52 -23.54 14.50 -7.11
N GLU A 53 -23.10 15.45 -7.94
CA GLU A 53 -22.14 15.21 -9.02
C GLU A 53 -20.78 14.76 -8.49
N ILE A 54 -20.30 15.37 -7.39
CA ILE A 54 -19.03 14.96 -6.76
C ILE A 54 -19.12 13.53 -6.24
N ILE A 55 -20.21 13.17 -5.56
CA ILE A 55 -20.44 11.82 -5.03
C ILE A 55 -20.49 10.80 -6.17
N GLU A 56 -21.21 11.09 -7.25
CA GLU A 56 -21.26 10.21 -8.44
C GLU A 56 -19.84 9.95 -8.99
N LYS A 57 -19.02 10.99 -9.12
CA LYS A 57 -17.64 10.86 -9.59
C LYS A 57 -16.75 10.10 -8.63
N LEU A 58 -16.95 10.27 -7.32
CA LEU A 58 -16.20 9.50 -6.30
C LEU A 58 -16.53 8.01 -6.35
N HIS A 59 -17.78 7.63 -6.61
CA HIS A 59 -18.17 6.22 -6.79
C HIS A 59 -17.57 5.57 -8.04
N SER A 60 -17.36 6.34 -9.10
CA SER A 60 -16.74 5.87 -10.34
C SER A 60 -15.22 6.05 -10.36
N PHE A 61 -14.65 6.67 -9.33
CA PHE A 61 -13.22 6.96 -9.28
C PHE A 61 -12.40 5.69 -9.06
N SER A 62 -11.41 5.49 -9.94
CA SER A 62 -10.39 4.45 -9.79
C SER A 62 -9.02 5.10 -9.62
N PRO A 63 -8.23 4.68 -8.63
CA PRO A 63 -6.87 5.19 -8.46
C PRO A 63 -6.02 4.94 -9.71
N THR A 64 -5.05 5.81 -9.93
CA THR A 64 -3.98 5.55 -10.92
C THR A 64 -3.33 4.19 -10.62
N PRO A 65 -3.06 3.35 -11.64
CA PRO A 65 -2.34 2.09 -11.44
C PRO A 65 -1.09 2.26 -10.56
N GLY A 66 -0.87 1.33 -9.65
CA GLY A 66 0.25 1.39 -8.71
C GLY A 66 0.06 2.36 -7.53
N ARG A 67 -1.15 2.87 -7.27
CA ARG A 67 -1.46 3.68 -6.08
C ARG A 67 -2.55 3.01 -5.23
N MET A 68 -2.13 2.19 -4.27
CA MET A 68 -3.01 1.38 -3.41
C MET A 68 -4.07 0.61 -4.21
N GLN A 69 -3.73 0.23 -5.43
CA GLN A 69 -4.62 -0.48 -6.35
C GLN A 69 -4.85 -1.92 -5.85
N GLN A 70 -6.11 -2.29 -5.69
CA GLN A 70 -6.47 -3.66 -5.34
C GLN A 70 -6.59 -4.51 -6.60
N ILE A 71 -5.93 -5.65 -6.61
CA ILE A 71 -5.95 -6.61 -7.72
C ILE A 71 -6.12 -8.01 -7.14
N ILE A 72 -7.09 -8.77 -7.64
CA ILE A 72 -7.29 -10.16 -7.24
C ILE A 72 -6.87 -11.06 -8.40
N ILE A 73 -5.91 -11.95 -8.14
CA ILE A 73 -5.44 -12.94 -9.11
C ILE A 73 -5.44 -14.30 -8.41
N ARG A 74 -6.14 -15.30 -8.96
CA ARG A 74 -6.20 -16.68 -8.39
C ARG A 74 -6.53 -16.71 -6.89
N ASN A 75 -7.49 -15.87 -6.46
CA ASN A 75 -7.88 -15.68 -5.06
C ASN A 75 -6.76 -15.16 -4.13
N VAL A 76 -5.72 -14.56 -4.66
CA VAL A 76 -4.71 -13.80 -3.90
C VAL A 76 -5.01 -12.31 -4.04
N HIS A 77 -4.99 -11.59 -2.93
CA HIS A 77 -5.28 -10.17 -2.87
C HIS A 77 -3.99 -9.35 -2.91
N PHE A 78 -3.72 -8.70 -4.01
CA PHE A 78 -2.59 -7.79 -4.17
C PHE A 78 -3.01 -6.34 -3.90
N ILE A 79 -2.22 -5.63 -3.12
CA ILE A 79 -2.26 -4.19 -2.95
C ILE A 79 -1.05 -3.64 -3.69
N HIS A 80 -1.26 -3.16 -4.91
CA HIS A 80 -0.20 -2.59 -5.74
C HIS A 80 -0.06 -1.10 -5.45
N ASP A 81 1.02 -0.72 -4.76
CA ASP A 81 1.35 0.66 -4.37
C ASP A 81 2.80 1.01 -4.75
N ALA A 82 3.21 0.63 -5.96
CA ALA A 82 4.58 0.74 -6.46
C ALA A 82 4.76 1.76 -7.61
N TYR A 83 3.86 2.75 -7.73
CA TYR A 83 4.05 3.86 -8.66
C TYR A 83 5.25 4.74 -8.26
N ASN A 84 5.40 5.00 -6.96
CA ASN A 84 6.56 5.69 -6.37
C ASN A 84 6.64 5.39 -4.87
N ALA A 85 7.83 5.60 -4.28
CA ALA A 85 8.05 5.41 -2.86
C ALA A 85 8.86 6.56 -2.26
N ASN A 86 8.39 7.06 -1.12
CA ASN A 86 9.10 7.96 -0.24
C ASN A 86 8.83 7.57 1.22
N PRO A 87 9.61 8.06 2.19
CA PRO A 87 9.48 7.64 3.60
C PRO A 87 8.07 7.75 4.15
N GLN A 88 7.35 8.83 3.85
CA GLN A 88 6.00 9.06 4.34
C GLN A 88 5.00 8.08 3.71
N SER A 89 5.07 7.85 2.40
CA SER A 89 4.16 6.94 1.70
C SER A 89 4.41 5.48 2.11
N MET A 90 5.67 5.08 2.33
CA MET A 90 6.01 3.75 2.85
C MET A 90 5.39 3.52 4.23
N LYS A 91 5.59 4.45 5.18
CA LYS A 91 5.01 4.38 6.52
C LYS A 91 3.48 4.33 6.47
N SER A 92 2.85 5.15 5.63
CA SER A 92 1.39 5.16 5.47
C SER A 92 0.84 3.84 4.93
N ALA A 93 1.48 3.27 3.90
CA ALA A 93 1.06 2.00 3.32
C ALA A 93 1.22 0.83 4.32
N LEU A 94 2.34 0.78 5.05
CA LEU A 94 2.57 -0.24 6.08
C LEU A 94 1.55 -0.14 7.22
N LYS A 95 1.21 1.07 7.67
CA LYS A 95 0.14 1.31 8.66
C LYS A 95 -1.24 0.89 8.13
N ALA A 96 -1.57 1.18 6.88
CA ALA A 96 -2.82 0.74 6.28
C ALA A 96 -2.85 -0.79 6.19
N PHE A 97 -1.77 -1.40 5.72
CA PHE A 97 -1.63 -2.86 5.60
C PHE A 97 -1.73 -3.56 6.96
N SER A 98 -1.19 -3.00 8.04
CA SER A 98 -1.26 -3.61 9.37
C SER A 98 -2.70 -3.81 9.85
N LYS A 99 -3.61 -2.91 9.48
CA LYS A 99 -5.03 -2.96 9.84
C LYS A 99 -5.85 -3.98 9.02
N MET A 100 -5.31 -4.44 7.88
CA MET A 100 -5.99 -5.41 7.01
C MET A 100 -5.94 -6.79 7.63
N LYS A 101 -7.05 -7.52 7.48
CA LYS A 101 -7.16 -8.92 7.91
C LYS A 101 -7.03 -9.83 6.71
N SER A 102 -6.22 -10.87 6.82
CA SER A 102 -6.13 -11.96 5.85
C SER A 102 -6.78 -13.22 6.39
N ALA A 103 -7.32 -14.04 5.51
CA ALA A 103 -7.77 -15.39 5.83
C ALA A 103 -6.61 -16.41 5.82
N SER A 104 -5.48 -16.04 5.22
CA SER A 104 -4.24 -16.81 5.15
C SER A 104 -3.08 -15.94 5.64
N ASN A 105 -2.03 -15.74 4.85
CA ASN A 105 -0.85 -15.00 5.27
C ASN A 105 -0.90 -13.53 4.82
N LYS A 106 -0.13 -12.72 5.51
CA LYS A 106 0.20 -11.36 5.12
C LYS A 106 1.65 -11.34 4.62
N ILE A 107 1.85 -10.83 3.40
CA ILE A 107 3.14 -10.81 2.73
C ILE A 107 3.49 -9.37 2.34
N LEU A 108 4.71 -8.95 2.60
CA LEU A 108 5.25 -7.67 2.12
C LEU A 108 6.28 -7.92 1.02
N VAL A 109 6.20 -7.16 -0.05
CA VAL A 109 7.24 -7.02 -1.07
C VAL A 109 7.63 -5.56 -1.12
N LEU A 110 8.80 -5.26 -0.55
CA LEU A 110 9.28 -3.90 -0.37
C LEU A 110 10.56 -3.67 -1.17
N ALA A 111 10.55 -2.67 -2.04
CA ALA A 111 11.75 -2.26 -2.78
C ALA A 111 12.28 -0.92 -2.28
N ASP A 112 13.54 -0.62 -2.59
CA ASP A 112 14.21 0.62 -2.18
C ASP A 112 13.42 1.86 -2.58
N MET A 113 13.49 2.85 -1.70
CA MET A 113 13.16 4.24 -2.02
C MET A 113 14.38 4.88 -2.71
N LEU A 114 14.18 5.49 -3.86
CA LEU A 114 15.22 6.21 -4.59
C LEU A 114 15.18 7.72 -4.29
N GLU A 115 16.18 8.43 -4.75
CA GLU A 115 16.27 9.91 -4.68
C GLU A 115 16.33 10.49 -3.26
N LEU A 116 16.80 9.70 -2.27
CA LEU A 116 16.89 10.11 -0.87
C LEU A 116 18.26 10.67 -0.48
N GLY A 117 19.23 10.73 -1.43
CA GLY A 117 20.58 11.21 -1.19
C GLY A 117 21.31 10.46 -0.06
N SER A 118 22.12 11.16 0.70
CA SER A 118 22.91 10.60 1.80
C SER A 118 22.08 10.08 2.99
N SER A 119 20.81 10.46 3.09
CA SER A 119 19.91 10.03 4.15
C SER A 119 19.18 8.72 3.84
N SER A 120 19.48 8.07 2.71
CA SER A 120 18.78 6.89 2.25
C SER A 120 18.75 5.77 3.29
N GLU A 121 19.89 5.43 3.88
CA GLU A 121 20.01 4.38 4.89
C GLU A 121 19.15 4.67 6.14
N ILE A 122 19.16 5.93 6.60
CA ILE A 122 18.37 6.37 7.76
C ILE A 122 16.87 6.19 7.47
N PHE A 123 16.39 6.68 6.33
CA PHE A 123 14.98 6.58 5.98
C PHE A 123 14.49 5.15 5.77
N HIS A 124 15.35 4.25 5.28
CA HIS A 124 15.02 2.83 5.20
C HIS A 124 14.96 2.20 6.59
N SER A 125 15.92 2.50 7.48
CA SER A 125 15.93 1.97 8.85
C SER A 125 14.71 2.42 9.66
N GLU A 126 14.18 3.61 9.43
CA GLU A 126 12.95 4.10 10.05
C GLU A 126 11.70 3.26 9.72
N LEU A 127 11.74 2.41 8.69
CA LEU A 127 10.63 1.52 8.34
C LEU A 127 10.57 0.26 9.21
N ILE A 128 11.66 -0.09 9.91
CA ILE A 128 11.76 -1.31 10.71
C ILE A 128 10.58 -1.50 11.67
N PRO A 129 10.19 -0.52 12.51
CA PRO A 129 9.04 -0.69 13.40
C PRO A 129 7.75 -0.93 12.64
N PHE A 130 7.51 -0.23 11.52
CA PHE A 130 6.29 -0.39 10.72
C PHE A 130 6.22 -1.75 10.02
N ILE A 131 7.36 -2.31 9.59
CA ILE A 131 7.43 -3.65 9.02
C ILE A 131 7.12 -4.69 10.09
N LYS A 132 7.69 -4.57 11.29
CA LYS A 132 7.41 -5.46 12.42
C LYS A 132 5.93 -5.42 12.83
N ASP A 133 5.34 -4.24 12.88
CA ASP A 133 3.94 -4.03 13.29
C ASP A 133 2.93 -4.35 12.17
N SER A 134 3.40 -4.67 10.95
CA SER A 134 2.53 -4.96 9.80
C SER A 134 1.72 -6.24 9.96
N GLY A 135 2.16 -7.16 10.82
CA GLY A 135 1.61 -8.51 10.95
C GLY A 135 1.99 -9.44 9.78
N ALA A 136 2.99 -9.08 8.98
CA ALA A 136 3.47 -9.93 7.90
C ALA A 136 4.27 -11.12 8.44
N HIS A 137 4.00 -12.31 7.90
CA HIS A 137 4.76 -13.53 8.17
C HIS A 137 5.95 -13.69 7.23
N THR A 138 5.83 -13.11 6.04
CA THR A 138 6.84 -13.18 4.99
C THR A 138 7.12 -11.81 4.42
N VAL A 139 8.40 -11.49 4.24
CA VAL A 139 8.86 -10.22 3.68
C VAL A 139 9.90 -10.47 2.59
N PHE A 140 9.67 -9.90 1.42
CA PHE A 140 10.62 -9.81 0.33
C PHE A 140 11.21 -8.39 0.34
N LEU A 141 12.52 -8.29 0.43
CA LEU A 141 13.28 -7.04 0.48
C LEU A 141 14.10 -6.92 -0.80
N ILE A 142 13.80 -5.94 -1.62
CA ILE A 142 14.40 -5.76 -2.96
C ILE A 142 15.22 -4.48 -3.00
N GLY A 143 16.46 -4.60 -3.43
CA GLY A 143 17.43 -3.50 -3.46
C GLY A 143 18.40 -3.53 -2.28
N LYS A 144 19.43 -2.71 -2.38
CA LYS A 144 20.54 -2.68 -1.41
C LYS A 144 20.09 -2.25 -0.01
N ASN A 145 19.36 -1.14 0.07
CA ASN A 145 18.97 -0.56 1.36
C ASN A 145 17.87 -1.38 2.06
N MET A 146 16.87 -1.87 1.32
CA MET A 146 15.87 -2.77 1.90
C MET A 146 16.51 -4.07 2.37
N SER A 147 17.39 -4.67 1.57
CA SER A 147 18.07 -5.92 1.94
C SER A 147 18.91 -5.78 3.21
N SER A 148 19.48 -4.60 3.48
CA SER A 148 20.23 -4.35 4.71
C SER A 148 19.39 -4.45 5.99
N LEU A 149 18.06 -4.33 5.88
CA LEU A 149 17.15 -4.44 7.04
C LEU A 149 16.97 -5.88 7.54
N HIS A 150 17.40 -6.89 6.78
CA HIS A 150 17.23 -8.31 7.08
C HIS A 150 17.61 -8.65 8.53
N SER A 151 18.82 -8.25 8.97
CA SER A 151 19.33 -8.57 10.31
C SER A 151 18.46 -7.97 11.43
N HIS A 152 17.83 -6.82 11.20
CA HIS A 152 16.98 -6.15 12.17
C HIS A 152 15.56 -6.74 12.25
N LEU A 153 15.14 -7.46 11.20
CA LEU A 153 13.80 -8.04 11.06
C LEU A 153 13.75 -9.52 11.42
N SER A 154 14.88 -10.25 11.32
CA SER A 154 14.96 -11.72 11.45
C SER A 154 14.48 -12.30 12.78
N LYS A 155 14.41 -11.49 13.85
CA LYS A 155 13.85 -11.91 15.13
C LYS A 155 12.33 -11.78 15.23
N ALA A 156 11.71 -11.01 14.31
CA ALA A 156 10.29 -10.69 14.37
C ALA A 156 9.49 -11.24 13.19
N ILE A 157 10.15 -11.52 12.08
CA ILE A 157 9.54 -12.01 10.83
C ILE A 157 10.05 -13.42 10.55
N THR A 158 9.14 -14.35 10.30
CA THR A 158 9.47 -15.77 10.12
C THR A 158 10.26 -16.02 8.85
N ASN A 159 9.82 -15.44 7.73
CA ASN A 159 10.43 -15.65 6.42
C ASN A 159 10.86 -14.33 5.83
N ILE A 160 12.16 -14.17 5.56
CA ILE A 160 12.70 -12.98 4.91
C ILE A 160 13.55 -13.41 3.72
N TYR A 161 13.23 -12.86 2.57
CA TYR A 161 13.97 -13.09 1.33
C TYR A 161 14.52 -11.76 0.83
N THR A 162 15.79 -11.75 0.43
CA THR A 162 16.46 -10.55 -0.06
C THR A 162 16.95 -10.75 -1.49
N GLY A 163 16.86 -9.72 -2.32
CA GLY A 163 17.33 -9.72 -3.70
C GLY A 163 17.66 -8.32 -4.18
N GLN A 164 18.42 -8.23 -5.28
CA GLN A 164 18.76 -6.94 -5.89
C GLN A 164 17.62 -6.41 -6.76
N ASP A 165 16.84 -7.30 -7.35
CA ASP A 165 15.75 -7.01 -8.28
C ASP A 165 14.63 -8.05 -8.15
N VAL A 166 13.55 -7.87 -8.91
CA VAL A 166 12.40 -8.77 -8.97
C VAL A 166 12.79 -10.14 -9.51
N ASP A 167 13.65 -10.18 -10.52
CA ASP A 167 13.99 -11.43 -11.22
C ASP A 167 14.73 -12.40 -10.31
N SER A 168 15.56 -11.89 -9.40
CA SER A 168 16.29 -12.71 -8.41
C SER A 168 15.37 -13.40 -7.39
N LEU A 169 14.15 -12.88 -7.18
CA LEU A 169 13.21 -13.38 -6.17
C LEU A 169 11.94 -14.01 -6.75
N LYS A 170 11.72 -13.94 -8.06
CA LYS A 170 10.47 -14.37 -8.70
C LYS A 170 10.09 -15.82 -8.40
N ASN A 171 11.03 -16.76 -8.48
CA ASN A 171 10.75 -18.18 -8.22
C ASN A 171 10.34 -18.39 -6.76
N LYS A 172 11.08 -17.77 -5.83
CA LYS A 172 10.77 -17.82 -4.40
C LYS A 172 9.43 -17.17 -4.07
N PHE A 173 9.10 -16.09 -4.74
CA PHE A 173 7.80 -15.44 -4.64
C PHE A 173 6.67 -16.39 -5.04
N LEU A 174 6.75 -17.03 -6.20
CA LEU A 174 5.75 -17.99 -6.69
C LEU A 174 5.59 -19.21 -5.77
N GLU A 175 6.69 -19.75 -5.25
CA GLU A 175 6.68 -20.89 -4.30
C GLU A 175 6.02 -20.56 -2.96
N THR A 176 6.06 -19.30 -2.57
CA THR A 176 5.64 -18.86 -1.22
C THR A 176 4.15 -18.50 -1.15
N ILE A 177 3.59 -17.98 -2.24
CA ILE A 177 2.23 -17.45 -2.24
C ILE A 177 1.19 -18.56 -2.25
N GLN A 178 0.16 -18.38 -1.42
CA GLN A 178 -0.97 -19.29 -1.31
C GLN A 178 -2.30 -18.57 -1.53
N THR A 179 -3.33 -19.33 -1.84
CA THR A 179 -4.70 -18.82 -1.96
C THR A 179 -5.13 -18.10 -0.68
N ASN A 180 -5.83 -16.99 -0.84
CA ASN A 180 -6.30 -16.09 0.21
C ASN A 180 -5.20 -15.27 0.94
N ASP A 181 -3.96 -15.31 0.47
CA ASP A 181 -2.92 -14.39 0.95
C ASP A 181 -3.27 -12.95 0.58
N ILE A 182 -2.81 -12.01 1.41
CA ILE A 182 -2.85 -10.59 1.12
C ILE A 182 -1.41 -10.06 1.00
N ILE A 183 -1.11 -9.39 -0.10
CA ILE A 183 0.25 -9.00 -0.49
C ILE A 183 0.31 -7.50 -0.76
N LEU A 184 1.19 -6.79 -0.06
CA LEU A 184 1.51 -5.40 -0.38
C LEU A 184 2.78 -5.36 -1.24
N LEU A 185 2.67 -4.78 -2.44
CA LEU A 185 3.80 -4.46 -3.32
C LEU A 185 4.09 -2.97 -3.22
N LYS A 186 5.25 -2.57 -2.65
CA LYS A 186 5.61 -1.17 -2.50
C LYS A 186 7.11 -0.92 -2.65
N GLY A 187 7.45 0.11 -3.43
CA GLY A 187 8.83 0.53 -3.70
C GLY A 187 8.88 1.60 -4.78
N SER A 188 10.07 2.03 -5.14
CA SER A 188 10.26 2.91 -6.29
C SER A 188 9.87 2.20 -7.58
N ASN A 189 9.26 2.96 -8.51
CA ASN A 189 8.81 2.45 -9.81
C ASN A 189 9.91 1.74 -10.61
N SER A 190 11.14 2.18 -10.48
CA SER A 190 12.31 1.60 -11.17
C SER A 190 12.58 0.12 -10.84
N PHE A 191 12.00 -0.40 -9.76
CA PHE A 191 12.10 -1.83 -9.42
C PHE A 191 11.07 -2.70 -10.12
N HIS A 192 10.10 -2.10 -10.84
CA HIS A 192 9.10 -2.81 -11.64
C HIS A 192 8.40 -3.96 -10.90
N LEU A 193 7.91 -3.68 -9.69
CA LEU A 193 7.19 -4.67 -8.87
C LEU A 193 5.91 -5.21 -9.55
N ASP A 194 5.37 -4.48 -10.52
CA ASP A 194 4.27 -4.92 -11.39
C ASP A 194 4.59 -6.19 -12.18
N LYS A 195 5.87 -6.48 -12.47
CA LYS A 195 6.30 -7.74 -13.08
C LYS A 195 5.83 -8.96 -12.27
N LEU A 196 5.82 -8.87 -10.93
CA LEU A 196 5.35 -9.96 -10.08
C LEU A 196 3.87 -10.27 -10.31
N LEU A 197 3.04 -9.26 -10.57
CA LEU A 197 1.63 -9.43 -10.91
C LEU A 197 1.47 -10.17 -12.24
N ASN A 198 2.30 -9.83 -13.23
CA ASN A 198 2.25 -10.46 -14.55
C ASN A 198 2.69 -11.91 -14.49
N ILE A 199 3.82 -12.19 -13.82
CA ILE A 199 4.33 -13.55 -13.61
C ILE A 199 3.32 -14.43 -12.86
N PHE A 200 2.57 -13.85 -11.91
CA PHE A 200 1.57 -14.59 -11.14
C PHE A 200 0.27 -14.83 -11.92
N ARG A 201 0.03 -14.12 -13.03
CA ARG A 201 -1.11 -14.34 -13.94
C ARG A 201 -0.88 -15.52 -14.89
N GLU A 202 0.37 -15.75 -15.29
CA GLU A 202 0.79 -16.87 -16.14
C GLU A 202 0.69 -18.21 -15.39
#